data_468c96c9ce35e1d9f51d9599f8b2f0df
#
_entry.id   468c96c9ce35e1d9f51d9599f8b2f0df
#
_cell.length_a   1.000
_cell.length_b   1.000
_cell.length_c   1.000
_cell.angle_alpha   90.00
_cell.angle_beta   90.00
_cell.angle_gamma   90.00
#
_symmetry.space_group_name_H-M   'P 1'
#
loop_
_entity.id
_entity.type
_entity.pdbx_description
1 polymer ?
#
loop_
_entity_poly.entity_id
_entity_poly.type
_entity_poly.pdbx_seq_one_letter_code
_entity_poly.pdbx_strand_id
1 'polypeptide(L)'
;IIDSWEIVDVVRVRPHRHDALMLTKDENIVDVTVSVQYQIGDPQKYVLDIRDADASLVQATESALRHVVGGSIMDDALTTGREVIAQDVKSRLQRYLDKYNTGLEVVIVNIEDSSPPNQVQAAFDDVIKAREDEVRARNEAETYANGLVPEARGQAQRMLQDAEAYKEQVVSEAEGDATRFDLLL
;
A
#
# COMPACT_ATOMS: atom_id res chain seq x y z
N ILE A 1 50.97 27.67 18.80
CA ILE A 1 49.54 27.52 18.47
C ILE A 1 49.51 26.42 17.43
N ILE A 2 48.95 25.27 17.78
CA ILE A 2 48.73 24.16 16.83
C ILE A 2 47.35 24.44 16.24
N ASP A 3 47.33 24.89 15.00
CA ASP A 3 46.08 25.06 14.24
C ASP A 3 45.79 23.73 13.52
N SER A 4 44.70 23.04 13.89
CA SER A 4 44.28 21.83 13.21
C SER A 4 43.01 22.17 12.37
N TRP A 5 43.05 21.78 11.13
CA TRP A 5 41.90 21.92 10.23
C TRP A 5 41.43 20.56 9.75
N GLU A 6 40.12 20.43 9.61
CA GLU A 6 39.46 19.22 9.12
C GLU A 6 38.60 19.58 7.89
N ILE A 7 38.73 18.79 6.84
CA ILE A 7 37.93 18.97 5.62
C ILE A 7 36.70 18.08 5.71
N VAL A 8 35.53 18.71 5.70
CA VAL A 8 34.22 18.02 5.72
C VAL A 8 33.59 18.15 4.38
N ASP A 9 33.25 17.02 3.73
CA ASP A 9 32.50 16.97 2.49
C ASP A 9 31.00 17.04 2.80
N VAL A 10 30.38 18.19 2.53
CA VAL A 10 28.97 18.48 2.80
C VAL A 10 28.02 18.12 1.64
N VAL A 11 28.57 17.87 0.45
CA VAL A 11 27.76 17.58 -0.75
C VAL A 11 27.49 16.09 -0.91
N ARG A 12 28.34 15.27 -0.31
CA ARG A 12 28.28 13.83 -0.46
C ARG A 12 27.12 13.23 0.33
N VAL A 13 26.17 12.61 -0.36
CA VAL A 13 25.15 11.75 0.26
C VAL A 13 25.77 10.41 0.65
N ARG A 14 25.61 10.03 1.91
CA ARG A 14 26.17 8.81 2.50
C ARG A 14 25.01 7.84 2.81
N PRO A 15 25.07 6.59 2.34
CA PRO A 15 24.09 5.58 2.72
C PRO A 15 24.47 4.94 4.06
N HIS A 16 23.48 4.71 4.89
CA HIS A 16 23.58 3.89 6.09
C HIS A 16 22.47 2.84 6.07
N ARG A 17 22.85 1.57 6.13
CA ARG A 17 21.93 0.43 6.19
C ARG A 17 21.85 -0.08 7.62
N HIS A 18 20.64 -0.37 8.08
CA HIS A 18 20.37 -0.91 9.40
C HIS A 18 19.33 -2.02 9.32
N ASP A 19 19.68 -3.19 9.88
CA ASP A 19 18.83 -4.36 9.96
C ASP A 19 18.44 -4.58 11.41
N ALA A 20 17.15 -4.75 11.70
CA ALA A 20 16.70 -4.98 13.07
C ALA A 20 15.42 -5.78 13.16
N LEU A 21 15.41 -6.70 14.12
CA LEU A 21 14.21 -7.40 14.55
C LEU A 21 13.39 -6.51 15.50
N MET A 22 12.12 -6.31 15.18
CA MET A 22 11.22 -5.42 15.92
C MET A 22 9.87 -6.07 16.18
N LEU A 23 9.20 -5.59 17.23
CA LEU A 23 7.84 -5.97 17.55
C LEU A 23 6.87 -4.92 17.03
N THR A 24 5.86 -5.33 16.31
CA THR A 24 4.76 -4.49 15.83
C THR A 24 3.69 -4.28 16.91
N LYS A 25 2.75 -3.38 16.70
CA LYS A 25 1.65 -3.08 17.63
C LYS A 25 0.76 -4.29 17.91
N ASP A 26 0.61 -5.18 16.93
CA ASP A 26 -0.16 -6.43 16.98
C ASP A 26 0.67 -7.64 17.45
N GLU A 27 1.80 -7.36 18.17
CA GLU A 27 2.65 -8.36 18.83
C GLU A 27 3.33 -9.35 17.88
N ASN A 28 3.49 -9.00 16.61
CA ASN A 28 4.23 -9.79 15.65
C ASN A 28 5.69 -9.35 15.58
N ILE A 29 6.60 -10.29 15.38
CA ILE A 29 8.02 -10.01 15.15
C ILE A 29 8.25 -9.85 13.65
N VAL A 30 8.87 -8.73 13.27
CA VAL A 30 9.26 -8.44 11.90
C VAL A 30 10.75 -8.14 11.81
N ASP A 31 11.39 -8.62 10.77
CA ASP A 31 12.74 -8.24 10.38
C ASP A 31 12.64 -7.10 9.38
N VAL A 32 13.20 -5.94 9.73
CA VAL A 32 13.11 -4.73 8.92
C VAL A 32 14.51 -4.26 8.56
N THR A 33 14.77 -4.17 7.26
CA THR A 33 15.96 -3.56 6.69
C THR A 33 15.61 -2.15 6.22
N VAL A 34 16.28 -1.15 6.80
CA VAL A 34 16.14 0.25 6.40
C VAL A 34 17.44 0.81 5.83
N SER A 35 17.33 1.57 4.76
CA SER A 35 18.41 2.35 4.17
C SER A 35 18.15 3.84 4.39
N VAL A 36 19.04 4.49 5.11
CA VAL A 36 19.01 5.93 5.40
C VAL A 36 20.07 6.61 4.57
N GLN A 37 19.69 7.56 3.74
CA GLN A 37 20.63 8.42 3.03
C GLN A 37 20.66 9.77 3.73
N TYR A 38 21.85 10.20 4.11
CA TYR A 38 22.09 11.42 4.84
C TYR A 38 23.27 12.22 4.29
N GLN A 39 23.28 13.49 4.58
CA GLN A 39 24.39 14.40 4.27
C GLN A 39 24.73 15.25 5.49
N ILE A 40 25.86 15.92 5.45
CA ILE A 40 26.28 16.85 6.49
C ILE A 40 25.73 18.24 6.13
N GLY A 41 24.65 18.66 6.83
CA GLY A 41 24.02 19.95 6.62
C GLY A 41 24.76 21.10 7.32
N ASP A 42 25.28 20.85 8.53
CA ASP A 42 26.03 21.82 9.31
C ASP A 42 27.38 21.23 9.76
N PRO A 43 28.50 21.54 9.06
CA PRO A 43 29.82 20.99 9.36
C PRO A 43 30.34 21.45 10.72
N GLN A 44 29.94 22.63 11.21
CA GLN A 44 30.37 23.10 12.51
C GLN A 44 29.83 22.25 13.63
N LYS A 45 28.53 21.95 13.60
CA LYS A 45 27.90 21.04 14.58
C LYS A 45 28.44 19.63 14.47
N TYR A 46 28.64 19.14 13.25
CA TYR A 46 29.18 17.79 13.00
C TYR A 46 30.54 17.55 13.63
N VAL A 47 31.43 18.56 13.60
CA VAL A 47 32.79 18.42 14.10
C VAL A 47 32.94 18.82 15.56
N LEU A 48 32.20 19.87 16.03
CA LEU A 48 32.44 20.48 17.32
C LEU A 48 31.44 20.06 18.40
N ASP A 49 30.18 19.82 18.06
CA ASP A 49 29.13 19.62 19.05
C ASP A 49 28.98 18.13 19.45
N ILE A 50 29.41 17.22 18.58
CA ILE A 50 29.21 15.79 18.81
C ILE A 50 30.50 15.01 18.68
N ARG A 51 30.72 14.04 19.55
CA ARG A 51 31.93 13.20 19.54
C ARG A 51 31.93 12.21 18.38
N ASP A 52 30.76 11.61 18.08
CA ASP A 52 30.56 10.59 17.05
C ASP A 52 29.15 10.74 16.47
N ALA A 53 29.06 11.46 15.36
CA ALA A 53 27.79 11.72 14.68
C ALA A 53 27.24 10.45 14.00
N ASP A 54 28.13 9.58 13.51
CA ASP A 54 27.71 8.35 12.83
C ASP A 54 27.12 7.34 13.83
N ALA A 55 27.74 7.17 15.01
CA ALA A 55 27.15 6.35 16.08
C ALA A 55 25.80 6.91 16.57
N SER A 56 25.67 8.24 16.65
CA SER A 56 24.43 8.89 17.01
C SER A 56 23.34 8.68 15.96
N LEU A 57 23.70 8.70 14.68
CA LEU A 57 22.79 8.38 13.59
C LEU A 57 22.25 6.96 13.71
N VAL A 58 23.11 5.97 13.97
CA VAL A 58 22.70 4.56 14.15
C VAL A 58 21.69 4.43 15.27
N GLN A 59 21.99 4.97 16.44
CA GLN A 59 21.10 4.90 17.60
C GLN A 59 19.79 5.65 17.40
N ALA A 60 19.84 6.81 16.75
CA ALA A 60 18.65 7.59 16.41
C ALA A 60 17.78 6.86 15.39
N THR A 61 18.39 6.21 14.38
CA THR A 61 17.68 5.40 13.37
C THR A 61 16.98 4.22 14.04
N GLU A 62 17.67 3.46 14.87
CA GLU A 62 17.07 2.35 15.60
C GLU A 62 15.91 2.79 16.49
N SER A 63 16.08 3.90 17.22
CA SER A 63 15.04 4.46 18.10
C SER A 63 13.82 4.96 17.31
N ALA A 64 14.04 5.64 16.18
CA ALA A 64 12.97 6.12 15.32
C ALA A 64 12.20 4.97 14.69
N LEU A 65 12.92 3.98 14.16
CA LEU A 65 12.35 2.79 13.53
C LEU A 65 11.52 1.97 14.53
N ARG A 66 12.09 1.68 15.71
CA ARG A 66 11.39 0.95 16.78
C ARG A 66 10.11 1.64 17.22
N HIS A 67 10.11 2.97 17.31
CA HIS A 67 8.92 3.71 17.69
C HIS A 67 7.82 3.65 16.61
N VAL A 68 8.19 3.81 15.34
CA VAL A 68 7.21 3.84 14.24
C VAL A 68 6.67 2.44 13.97
N VAL A 69 7.55 1.43 13.84
CA VAL A 69 7.15 0.03 13.61
C VAL A 69 6.34 -0.51 14.79
N GLY A 70 6.76 -0.20 16.03
CA GLY A 70 6.00 -0.59 17.23
C GLY A 70 4.63 0.10 17.39
N GLY A 71 4.39 1.18 16.64
CA GLY A 71 3.08 1.84 16.53
C GLY A 71 2.23 1.35 15.36
N SER A 72 2.80 0.60 14.42
CA SER A 72 2.16 0.11 13.20
C SER A 72 1.75 -1.35 13.34
N ILE A 73 0.74 -1.78 12.58
CA ILE A 73 0.38 -3.18 12.44
C ILE A 73 1.30 -3.86 11.40
N MET A 74 1.46 -5.17 11.52
CA MET A 74 2.35 -5.94 10.65
C MET A 74 1.95 -5.84 9.18
N ASP A 75 0.65 -5.85 8.87
CA ASP A 75 0.16 -5.77 7.50
C ASP A 75 0.61 -4.46 6.80
N ASP A 76 0.60 -3.33 7.51
CA ASP A 76 1.09 -2.05 7.00
C ASP A 76 2.61 -2.08 6.77
N ALA A 77 3.36 -2.73 7.67
CA ALA A 77 4.81 -2.85 7.56
C ALA A 77 5.23 -3.75 6.38
N LEU A 78 4.43 -4.76 6.03
CA LEU A 78 4.71 -5.71 4.94
C LEU A 78 4.23 -5.25 3.57
N THR A 79 3.22 -4.37 3.49
CA THR A 79 2.51 -4.04 2.25
C THR A 79 2.61 -2.56 1.86
N THR A 80 1.48 -1.93 1.67
CA THR A 80 1.34 -0.55 1.16
C THR A 80 1.73 0.54 2.17
N GLY A 81 1.81 0.20 3.46
CA GLY A 81 2.16 1.13 4.53
C GLY A 81 3.65 1.49 4.60
N ARG A 82 4.53 0.77 3.90
CA ARG A 82 5.99 0.98 3.95
C ARG A 82 6.41 2.42 3.66
N GLU A 83 5.79 3.06 2.70
CA GLU A 83 6.12 4.44 2.33
C GLU A 83 5.73 5.43 3.42
N VAL A 84 4.58 5.25 4.05
CA VAL A 84 4.12 6.06 5.18
C VAL A 84 5.06 5.85 6.38
N ILE A 85 5.40 4.60 6.68
CA ILE A 85 6.37 4.25 7.73
C ILE A 85 7.73 4.90 7.46
N ALA A 86 8.24 4.85 6.24
CA ALA A 86 9.51 5.48 5.86
C ALA A 86 9.49 7.00 6.06
N GLN A 87 8.39 7.68 5.73
CA GLN A 87 8.21 9.11 5.96
C GLN A 87 8.14 9.46 7.45
N ASP A 88 7.44 8.67 8.24
CA ASP A 88 7.34 8.87 9.68
C ASP A 88 8.69 8.63 10.37
N VAL A 89 9.44 7.59 9.94
CA VAL A 89 10.81 7.34 10.40
C VAL A 89 11.71 8.51 10.05
N LYS A 90 11.69 9.00 8.79
CA LYS A 90 12.46 10.16 8.36
C LYS A 90 12.19 11.38 9.24
N SER A 91 10.91 11.73 9.43
CA SER A 91 10.49 12.89 10.21
C SER A 91 10.91 12.79 11.67
N ARG A 92 10.86 11.61 12.25
CA ARG A 92 11.26 11.36 13.63
C ARG A 92 12.77 11.33 13.79
N LEU A 93 13.47 10.68 12.87
CA LEU A 93 14.93 10.63 12.82
C LEU A 93 15.52 12.04 12.74
N GLN A 94 15.02 12.88 11.80
CA GLN A 94 15.50 14.26 11.68
C GLN A 94 15.30 15.03 12.99
N ARG A 95 14.14 14.91 13.66
CA ARG A 95 13.90 15.55 14.96
C ARG A 95 14.89 15.10 16.03
N TYR A 96 15.31 13.84 16.05
CA TYR A 96 16.32 13.35 16.99
C TYR A 96 17.69 13.93 16.67
N LEU A 97 18.09 13.93 15.41
CA LEU A 97 19.37 14.49 14.96
C LEU A 97 19.46 16.00 15.25
N ASP A 98 18.37 16.74 15.05
CA ASP A 98 18.28 18.17 15.38
C ASP A 98 18.38 18.41 16.89
N LYS A 99 17.68 17.60 17.69
CA LYS A 99 17.70 17.68 19.15
C LYS A 99 19.10 17.44 19.74
N TYR A 100 19.87 16.55 19.11
CA TYR A 100 21.25 16.24 19.51
C TYR A 100 22.29 17.15 18.86
N ASN A 101 21.88 18.13 18.04
CA ASN A 101 22.78 19.04 17.32
C ASN A 101 23.85 18.30 16.50
N THR A 102 23.48 17.21 15.83
CA THR A 102 24.45 16.37 15.10
C THR A 102 24.99 17.02 13.83
N GLY A 103 24.31 18.04 13.29
CA GLY A 103 24.64 18.64 12.01
C GLY A 103 24.34 17.76 10.79
N LEU A 104 23.65 16.62 11.00
CA LEU A 104 23.26 15.70 9.93
C LEU A 104 21.86 16.03 9.40
N GLU A 105 21.68 15.91 8.09
CA GLU A 105 20.41 16.07 7.39
C GLU A 105 20.02 14.77 6.69
N VAL A 106 18.81 14.28 6.95
CA VAL A 106 18.29 13.07 6.34
C VAL A 106 17.65 13.38 4.98
N VAL A 107 18.26 12.89 3.92
CA VAL A 107 17.77 13.10 2.54
C VAL A 107 16.57 12.20 2.27
N ILE A 108 16.74 10.89 2.46
CA ILE A 108 15.70 9.89 2.22
C ILE A 108 15.85 8.71 3.16
N VAL A 109 14.73 8.10 3.52
CA VAL A 109 14.66 6.82 4.23
C VAL A 109 13.85 5.86 3.38
N ASN A 110 14.39 4.68 3.11
CA ASN A 110 13.72 3.61 2.38
C ASN A 110 13.70 2.34 3.24
N ILE A 111 12.57 1.66 3.26
CA ILE A 111 12.47 0.30 3.78
C ILE A 111 12.77 -0.64 2.61
N GLU A 112 13.93 -1.31 2.67
CA GLU A 112 14.39 -2.21 1.61
C GLU A 112 13.69 -3.55 1.69
N ASP A 113 13.63 -4.11 2.90
CA ASP A 113 12.94 -5.37 3.18
C ASP A 113 12.18 -5.29 4.49
N SER A 114 11.07 -6.01 4.52
CA SER A 114 10.29 -6.22 5.73
C SER A 114 9.64 -7.60 5.61
N SER A 115 10.06 -8.52 6.44
CA SER A 115 9.65 -9.92 6.37
C SER A 115 9.43 -10.50 7.77
N PRO A 116 8.51 -11.47 7.91
CA PRO A 116 8.41 -12.24 9.15
C PRO A 116 9.63 -13.14 9.31
N PRO A 117 10.00 -13.54 10.55
CA PRO A 117 11.08 -14.48 10.78
C PRO A 117 10.85 -15.81 10.03
N ASN A 118 11.94 -16.42 9.54
CA ASN A 118 11.89 -17.62 8.71
C ASN A 118 11.07 -18.77 9.31
N GLN A 119 11.00 -18.87 10.66
CA GLN A 119 10.26 -19.93 11.34
C GLN A 119 8.75 -19.86 11.14
N VAL A 120 8.20 -18.69 10.87
CA VAL A 120 6.75 -18.43 10.72
C VAL A 120 6.35 -18.03 9.30
N GLN A 121 7.32 -17.85 8.41
CA GLN A 121 7.09 -17.38 7.04
C GLN A 121 6.09 -18.26 6.29
N ALA A 122 6.21 -19.60 6.38
CA ALA A 122 5.29 -20.51 5.70
C ALA A 122 3.83 -20.35 6.16
N ALA A 123 3.61 -20.03 7.44
CA ALA A 123 2.25 -19.78 7.96
C ALA A 123 1.69 -18.45 7.45
N PHE A 124 2.53 -17.42 7.33
CA PHE A 124 2.13 -16.13 6.75
C PHE A 124 1.83 -16.23 5.25
N ASP A 125 2.65 -16.97 4.50
CA ASP A 125 2.41 -17.24 3.08
C ASP A 125 1.07 -17.94 2.85
N ASP A 126 0.68 -18.85 3.75
CA ASP A 126 -0.61 -19.54 3.69
C ASP A 126 -1.79 -18.59 3.95
N VAL A 127 -1.66 -17.68 4.92
CA VAL A 127 -2.66 -16.62 5.17
C VAL A 127 -2.80 -15.68 3.97
N ILE A 128 -1.67 -15.27 3.35
CA ILE A 128 -1.69 -14.41 2.15
C ILE A 128 -2.42 -15.13 1.02
N LYS A 129 -2.09 -16.40 0.74
CA LYS A 129 -2.78 -17.23 -0.27
C LYS A 129 -4.27 -17.33 -0.01
N ALA A 130 -4.67 -17.57 1.25
CA ALA A 130 -6.07 -17.67 1.61
C ALA A 130 -6.84 -16.35 1.35
N ARG A 131 -6.22 -15.20 1.61
CA ARG A 131 -6.79 -13.88 1.27
C ARG A 131 -6.90 -13.67 -0.24
N GLU A 132 -5.87 -14.05 -0.99
CA GLU A 132 -5.89 -13.97 -2.46
C GLU A 132 -6.98 -14.87 -3.04
N ASP A 133 -7.15 -16.08 -2.50
CA ASP A 133 -8.20 -17.01 -2.90
C ASP A 133 -9.60 -16.46 -2.59
N GLU A 134 -9.80 -15.81 -1.44
CA GLU A 134 -11.06 -15.11 -1.10
C GLU A 134 -11.38 -14.01 -2.11
N VAL A 135 -10.40 -13.13 -2.41
CA VAL A 135 -10.59 -12.04 -3.39
C VAL A 135 -10.88 -12.61 -4.77
N ARG A 136 -10.16 -13.65 -5.19
CA ARG A 136 -10.39 -14.33 -6.47
C ARG A 136 -11.79 -14.92 -6.55
N ALA A 137 -12.21 -15.68 -5.55
CA ALA A 137 -13.55 -16.27 -5.52
C ALA A 137 -14.66 -15.22 -5.53
N ARG A 138 -14.47 -14.10 -4.84
CA ARG A 138 -15.40 -12.96 -4.88
C ARG A 138 -15.49 -12.35 -6.27
N ASN A 139 -14.35 -12.07 -6.91
CA ASN A 139 -14.30 -11.49 -8.26
C ASN A 139 -14.90 -12.42 -9.31
N GLU A 140 -14.69 -13.73 -9.19
CA GLU A 140 -15.31 -14.75 -10.05
C GLU A 140 -16.83 -14.76 -9.87
N ALA A 141 -17.33 -14.73 -8.63
CA ALA A 141 -18.76 -14.68 -8.34
C ALA A 141 -19.40 -13.39 -8.85
N GLU A 142 -18.75 -12.23 -8.69
CA GLU A 142 -19.22 -10.96 -9.24
C GLU A 142 -19.24 -10.97 -10.77
N THR A 143 -18.21 -11.50 -11.40
CA THR A 143 -18.15 -11.66 -12.86
C THR A 143 -19.28 -12.54 -13.38
N TYR A 144 -19.53 -13.66 -12.71
CA TYR A 144 -20.64 -14.55 -13.04
C TYR A 144 -22.00 -13.87 -12.88
N ALA A 145 -22.22 -13.18 -11.77
CA ALA A 145 -23.48 -12.44 -11.52
C ALA A 145 -23.69 -11.32 -12.53
N ASN A 146 -22.64 -10.57 -12.87
CA ASN A 146 -22.67 -9.48 -13.85
C ASN A 146 -22.91 -9.98 -15.29
N GLY A 147 -22.61 -11.25 -15.59
CA GLY A 147 -22.97 -11.90 -16.84
C GLY A 147 -24.42 -12.42 -16.83
N LEU A 148 -24.76 -13.22 -15.84
CA LEU A 148 -26.03 -13.96 -15.78
C LEU A 148 -27.26 -13.05 -15.61
N VAL A 149 -27.17 -12.05 -14.71
CA VAL A 149 -28.34 -11.18 -14.40
C VAL A 149 -28.78 -10.33 -15.59
N PRO A 150 -27.89 -9.64 -16.33
CA PRO A 150 -28.29 -8.90 -17.53
C PRO A 150 -28.80 -9.79 -18.63
N GLU A 151 -28.22 -10.98 -18.82
CA GLU A 151 -28.66 -11.95 -19.80
C GLU A 151 -30.13 -12.41 -19.52
N ALA A 152 -30.40 -12.82 -18.27
CA ALA A 152 -31.73 -13.22 -17.86
C ALA A 152 -32.78 -12.09 -18.00
N ARG A 153 -32.40 -10.85 -17.67
CA ARG A 153 -33.25 -9.67 -17.88
C ARG A 153 -33.50 -9.42 -19.36
N GLY A 154 -32.45 -9.55 -20.19
CA GLY A 154 -32.58 -9.41 -21.64
C GLY A 154 -33.50 -10.48 -22.27
N GLN A 155 -33.45 -11.72 -21.79
CA GLN A 155 -34.35 -12.80 -22.23
C GLN A 155 -35.77 -12.54 -21.79
N ALA A 156 -36.00 -12.15 -20.53
CA ALA A 156 -37.33 -11.82 -20.03
C ALA A 156 -37.98 -10.66 -20.83
N GLN A 157 -37.21 -9.60 -21.11
CA GLN A 157 -37.67 -8.46 -21.89
C GLN A 157 -38.01 -8.85 -23.33
N ARG A 158 -37.21 -9.70 -23.95
CA ARG A 158 -37.54 -10.23 -25.29
C ARG A 158 -38.84 -11.02 -25.29
N MET A 159 -39.06 -11.93 -24.33
CA MET A 159 -40.29 -12.68 -24.21
C MET A 159 -41.52 -11.78 -24.05
N LEU A 160 -41.41 -10.69 -23.27
CA LEU A 160 -42.49 -9.73 -23.12
C LEU A 160 -42.78 -9.00 -24.44
N GLN A 161 -41.75 -8.53 -25.15
CA GLN A 161 -41.89 -7.85 -26.44
C GLN A 161 -42.49 -8.77 -27.52
N ASP A 162 -42.03 -10.02 -27.56
CA ASP A 162 -42.57 -11.00 -28.50
C ASP A 162 -44.07 -11.30 -28.22
N ALA A 163 -44.44 -11.40 -26.95
CA ALA A 163 -45.84 -11.60 -26.56
C ALA A 163 -46.72 -10.39 -26.89
N GLU A 164 -46.23 -9.17 -26.67
CA GLU A 164 -46.91 -7.92 -27.07
C GLU A 164 -47.05 -7.83 -28.58
N ALA A 165 -46.01 -8.08 -29.33
CA ALA A 165 -46.04 -8.07 -30.79
C ALA A 165 -47.04 -9.13 -31.35
N TYR A 166 -47.05 -10.32 -30.76
CA TYR A 166 -48.03 -11.37 -31.13
C TYR A 166 -49.47 -10.94 -30.86
N LYS A 167 -49.72 -10.34 -29.68
CA LYS A 167 -51.03 -9.78 -29.32
C LYS A 167 -51.50 -8.73 -30.34
N GLU A 168 -50.65 -7.78 -30.67
CA GLU A 168 -50.94 -6.72 -31.65
C GLU A 168 -51.23 -7.29 -33.03
N GLN A 169 -50.46 -8.30 -33.48
CA GLN A 169 -50.67 -8.98 -34.74
C GLN A 169 -52.02 -9.66 -34.79
N VAL A 170 -52.39 -10.46 -33.78
CA VAL A 170 -53.66 -11.17 -33.73
C VAL A 170 -54.86 -10.21 -33.68
N VAL A 171 -54.77 -9.11 -32.92
CA VAL A 171 -55.79 -8.10 -32.85
C VAL A 171 -55.99 -7.40 -34.20
N SER A 172 -54.86 -6.99 -34.84
CA SER A 172 -54.91 -6.33 -36.16
C SER A 172 -55.43 -7.24 -37.29
N GLU A 173 -55.08 -8.54 -37.25
CA GLU A 173 -55.66 -9.52 -38.19
C GLU A 173 -57.17 -9.66 -37.99
N ALA A 174 -57.67 -9.79 -36.74
CA ALA A 174 -59.08 -9.92 -36.44
C ALA A 174 -59.86 -8.65 -36.81
N GLU A 175 -59.37 -7.45 -36.54
CA GLU A 175 -59.95 -6.18 -36.96
C GLU A 175 -59.99 -6.04 -38.49
N GLY A 176 -58.94 -6.46 -39.16
CA GLY A 176 -58.87 -6.49 -40.62
C GLY A 176 -59.93 -7.43 -41.24
N ASP A 177 -60.09 -8.61 -40.67
CA ASP A 177 -61.12 -9.58 -41.15
C ASP A 177 -62.54 -9.10 -40.86
N ALA A 178 -62.81 -8.49 -39.70
CA ALA A 178 -64.04 -7.88 -39.38
C ALA A 178 -64.43 -6.75 -40.38
N THR A 179 -63.43 -5.87 -40.66
CA THR A 179 -63.62 -4.77 -41.62
C THR A 179 -63.93 -5.28 -43.05
N ARG A 180 -63.24 -6.35 -43.46
CA ARG A 180 -63.51 -6.99 -44.75
C ARG A 180 -64.95 -7.57 -44.83
N PHE A 181 -65.37 -8.19 -43.75
CA PHE A 181 -66.72 -8.73 -43.67
C PHE A 181 -67.81 -7.63 -43.77
N ASP A 182 -67.61 -6.52 -43.04
CA ASP A 182 -68.53 -5.36 -43.08
C ASP A 182 -68.56 -4.68 -44.44
N LEU A 183 -67.55 -4.76 -45.25
CA LEU A 183 -67.51 -4.21 -46.62
C LEU A 183 -68.15 -5.11 -47.69
N LEU A 184 -68.39 -6.38 -47.35
CA LEU A 184 -68.99 -7.34 -48.26
C LEU A 184 -70.50 -7.48 -48.07
N LEU A 185 -71.06 -6.85 -47.06
CA LEU A 185 -72.47 -6.70 -46.78
C LEU A 185 -73.08 -5.41 -47.37
#